data_5de2186fad176f93cedbd69cff91c1d1
#
_entry.id   5de2186fad176f93cedbd69cff91c1d1
#
_cell.length_a   1.000
_cell.length_b   1.000
_cell.length_c   1.000
_cell.angle_alpha   90.00
_cell.angle_beta   90.00
_cell.angle_gamma   90.00
#
_symmetry.space_group_name_H-M   'P 1'
#
loop_
_entity.id
_entity.type
_entity.pdbx_description
1 polymer ?
#
loop_
_entity_poly.entity_id
_entity_poly.type
_entity_poly.pdbx_seq_one_letter_code
_entity_poly.pdbx_strand_id
1 'polypeptide(L)'
;MAIIAFKDVQVGINGVNLSDRANAVTLTYEIEAQDATVMGGNRASVGGIQNNTLEVTLYQDFAATEVEATIYPLVGTTTTVTVQPTSGANSAQNPLYSLAGCYLASHTPIAAGDVGATSPVTLTFTGGTLTKIIV
;
A
#
# COMPACT_ATOMS: atom_id res chain seq x y z
N MET A 1 -24.97 8.73 -4.92
CA MET A 1 -23.94 7.81 -4.38
C MET A 1 -23.06 7.34 -5.52
N ALA A 2 -21.74 7.42 -5.34
CA ALA A 2 -20.79 6.99 -6.35
C ALA A 2 -20.14 5.68 -5.89
N ILE A 3 -20.60 4.57 -6.47
CA ILE A 3 -19.99 3.27 -6.23
C ILE A 3 -18.89 3.09 -7.27
N ILE A 4 -17.68 2.82 -6.82
CA ILE A 4 -16.52 2.73 -7.69
C ILE A 4 -16.11 1.27 -7.92
N ALA A 5 -15.87 0.93 -9.18
CA ALA A 5 -15.22 -0.33 -9.55
C ALA A 5 -13.75 -0.01 -9.84
N PHE A 6 -12.83 -0.62 -9.10
CA PHE A 6 -11.41 -0.32 -9.23
C PHE A 6 -10.86 -0.99 -10.48
N LYS A 7 -10.74 -0.23 -11.56
CA LYS A 7 -10.20 -0.71 -12.84
C LYS A 7 -8.87 -0.04 -13.20
N ASP A 8 -8.58 1.10 -12.59
CA ASP A 8 -7.45 1.93 -12.97
C ASP A 8 -6.73 2.48 -11.75
N VAL A 9 -6.56 1.63 -10.73
CA VAL A 9 -5.87 2.00 -9.51
C VAL A 9 -4.40 2.30 -9.81
N GLN A 10 -3.92 3.45 -9.36
CA GLN A 10 -2.54 3.86 -9.56
C GLN A 10 -1.71 3.55 -8.33
N VAL A 11 -0.56 2.94 -8.55
CA VAL A 11 0.38 2.59 -7.48
C VAL A 11 1.75 3.13 -7.84
N GLY A 12 2.33 3.92 -6.94
CA GLY A 12 3.70 4.41 -7.08
C GLY A 12 4.54 3.97 -5.90
N ILE A 13 5.66 3.33 -6.15
CA ILE A 13 6.58 2.88 -5.11
C ILE A 13 7.90 3.61 -5.30
N ASN A 14 8.30 4.36 -4.26
CA ASN A 14 9.53 5.16 -4.27
C ASN A 14 9.63 6.07 -5.51
N GLY A 15 8.49 6.64 -5.90
CA GLY A 15 8.43 7.54 -7.04
C GLY A 15 8.32 6.86 -8.41
N VAL A 16 8.31 5.54 -8.45
CA VAL A 16 8.18 4.79 -9.70
C VAL A 16 6.75 4.27 -9.84
N ASN A 17 6.10 4.58 -10.96
CA ASN A 17 4.74 4.14 -11.22
C ASN A 17 4.75 2.70 -11.73
N LEU A 18 4.19 1.78 -10.93
CA LEU A 18 4.09 0.36 -11.26
C LEU A 18 2.65 -0.08 -11.51
N SER A 19 1.77 0.87 -11.81
CA SER A 19 0.33 0.60 -11.95
C SER A 19 0.02 -0.41 -13.05
N ASP A 20 0.81 -0.44 -14.12
CA ASP A 20 0.59 -1.35 -15.24
C ASP A 20 0.98 -2.80 -14.92
N ARG A 21 1.59 -3.05 -13.78
CA ARG A 21 1.94 -4.39 -13.30
C ARG A 21 1.13 -4.80 -12.07
N ALA A 22 0.35 -3.88 -11.50
CA ALA A 22 -0.40 -4.15 -10.28
C ALA A 22 -1.64 -4.99 -10.58
N ASN A 23 -1.82 -6.05 -9.80
CA ASN A 23 -2.99 -6.93 -9.89
C ASN A 23 -3.98 -6.67 -8.75
N ALA A 24 -3.47 -6.37 -7.55
CA ALA A 24 -4.31 -6.12 -6.39
C ALA A 24 -3.61 -5.18 -5.44
N VAL A 25 -4.38 -4.31 -4.80
CA VAL A 25 -3.86 -3.35 -3.81
C VAL A 25 -4.85 -3.28 -2.65
N THR A 26 -4.34 -3.39 -1.43
CA THR A 26 -5.14 -3.24 -0.23
C THR A 26 -4.43 -2.32 0.74
N LEU A 27 -5.04 -1.18 1.04
CA LEU A 27 -4.51 -0.21 2.01
C LEU A 27 -5.38 -0.22 3.25
N THR A 28 -4.77 -0.46 4.39
CA THR A 28 -5.47 -0.46 5.68
C THR A 28 -4.92 0.66 6.55
N TYR A 29 -5.81 1.53 7.01
CA TYR A 29 -5.49 2.60 7.95
C TYR A 29 -6.08 2.23 9.31
N GLU A 30 -5.22 2.05 10.29
CA GLU A 30 -5.61 1.57 11.60
C GLU A 30 -4.89 2.34 12.70
N ILE A 31 -5.63 2.70 13.74
CA ILE A 31 -5.07 3.26 14.96
C ILE A 31 -5.48 2.33 16.09
N GLU A 32 -4.50 1.76 16.78
CA GLU A 32 -4.75 0.81 17.84
C GLU A 32 -5.54 1.48 18.96
N ALA A 33 -6.62 0.82 19.39
CA ALA A 33 -7.45 1.31 20.49
C ALA A 33 -6.85 0.87 21.82
N GLN A 34 -6.58 1.84 22.70
CA GLN A 34 -6.10 1.57 24.04
C GLN A 34 -7.27 1.76 25.04
N ASP A 35 -7.40 0.83 25.96
CA ASP A 35 -8.46 0.88 26.97
C ASP A 35 -8.17 1.99 27.98
N ALA A 36 -9.07 2.94 28.07
CA ALA A 36 -9.00 4.05 29.03
C ALA A 36 -10.23 4.08 29.95
N THR A 37 -10.87 2.93 30.14
CA THR A 37 -12.08 2.82 30.99
C THR A 37 -11.72 3.05 32.43
N VAL A 38 -12.52 3.91 33.11
CA VAL A 38 -12.36 4.21 34.52
C VAL A 38 -13.52 3.62 35.32
N MET A 39 -13.34 3.47 36.63
CA MET A 39 -14.37 2.95 37.51
C MET A 39 -15.59 3.88 37.52
N GLY A 40 -16.76 3.27 37.42
CA GLY A 40 -18.03 4.02 37.48
C GLY A 40 -18.41 4.66 36.18
N GLY A 41 -17.57 4.55 35.12
CA GLY A 41 -17.86 5.12 33.83
C GLY A 41 -18.23 4.07 32.81
N ASN A 42 -18.55 4.56 31.61
CA ASN A 42 -18.72 3.69 30.44
C ASN A 42 -17.35 3.26 29.92
N ARG A 43 -17.34 2.18 29.13
CA ARG A 43 -16.11 1.74 28.47
C ARG A 43 -15.61 2.85 27.54
N ALA A 44 -14.33 3.17 27.65
CA ALA A 44 -13.71 4.23 26.87
C ALA A 44 -12.42 3.71 26.23
N SER A 45 -12.09 4.25 25.06
CA SER A 45 -10.85 3.91 24.36
C SER A 45 -10.18 5.19 23.87
N VAL A 46 -8.85 5.18 23.86
CA VAL A 46 -8.04 6.26 23.28
C VAL A 46 -7.19 5.70 22.15
N GLY A 47 -6.82 6.55 21.21
CA GLY A 47 -5.96 6.16 20.11
C GLY A 47 -4.54 5.88 20.59
N GLY A 48 -4.01 4.74 20.19
CA GLY A 48 -2.63 4.36 20.47
C GLY A 48 -1.76 4.52 19.25
N ILE A 49 -0.98 3.49 18.94
CA ILE A 49 -0.03 3.49 17.83
C ILE A 49 -0.79 3.35 16.51
N GLN A 50 -0.43 4.18 15.53
CA GLN A 50 -0.93 4.04 14.17
C GLN A 50 -0.27 2.82 13.53
N ASN A 51 -1.08 1.94 12.98
CA ASN A 51 -0.60 0.69 12.40
C ASN A 51 -1.16 0.53 10.98
N ASN A 52 -0.48 1.14 10.03
CA ASN A 52 -0.89 1.11 8.63
C ASN A 52 -0.26 -0.08 7.92
N THR A 53 -1.00 -0.68 7.00
CA THR A 53 -0.52 -1.79 6.19
C THR A 53 -0.96 -1.59 4.75
N LEU A 54 -0.02 -1.76 3.83
CA LEU A 54 -0.31 -1.72 2.40
C LEU A 54 0.17 -3.02 1.77
N GLU A 55 -0.76 -3.74 1.17
CA GLU A 55 -0.47 -4.99 0.46
C GLU A 55 -0.65 -4.76 -1.03
N VAL A 56 0.39 -5.04 -1.81
CA VAL A 56 0.37 -4.86 -3.26
C VAL A 56 0.79 -6.17 -3.90
N THR A 57 0.00 -6.63 -4.86
CA THR A 57 0.35 -7.79 -5.69
C THR A 57 0.68 -7.29 -7.09
N LEU A 58 1.90 -7.57 -7.54
CA LEU A 58 2.42 -7.14 -8.83
C LEU A 58 2.83 -8.35 -9.64
N TYR A 59 2.71 -8.28 -10.96
CA TYR A 59 3.33 -9.24 -11.85
C TYR A 59 4.81 -8.90 -11.98
N GLN A 60 5.68 -9.91 -11.83
CA GLN A 60 7.13 -9.70 -11.87
C GLN A 60 7.59 -9.26 -13.26
N ASP A 61 8.49 -8.30 -13.28
CA ASP A 61 9.09 -7.78 -14.51
C ASP A 61 10.54 -7.40 -14.22
N PHE A 62 11.47 -7.99 -14.94
CA PHE A 62 12.90 -7.78 -14.74
C PHE A 62 13.49 -6.68 -15.64
N ALA A 63 12.67 -6.03 -16.44
CA ALA A 63 13.13 -4.92 -17.26
C ALA A 63 13.62 -3.74 -16.42
N ALA A 64 14.43 -2.89 -16.99
CA ALA A 64 14.92 -1.68 -16.30
C ALA A 64 13.75 -0.80 -15.90
N THR A 65 13.81 -0.24 -14.70
CA THR A 65 12.77 0.62 -14.07
C THR A 65 11.43 -0.07 -13.82
N GLU A 66 11.36 -1.39 -13.93
CA GLU A 66 10.16 -2.15 -13.63
C GLU A 66 10.21 -2.73 -12.21
N VAL A 67 9.43 -3.78 -11.95
CA VAL A 67 9.17 -4.27 -10.59
C VAL A 67 10.47 -4.66 -9.87
N GLU A 68 11.29 -5.52 -10.45
CA GLU A 68 12.49 -5.99 -9.75
C GLU A 68 13.51 -4.88 -9.53
N ALA A 69 13.73 -4.04 -10.52
CA ALA A 69 14.69 -2.95 -10.41
C ALA A 69 14.29 -1.93 -9.35
N THR A 70 12.99 -1.78 -9.09
CA THR A 70 12.47 -0.85 -8.10
C THR A 70 12.44 -1.45 -6.70
N ILE A 71 12.04 -2.72 -6.56
CA ILE A 71 11.74 -3.32 -5.27
C ILE A 71 12.97 -3.90 -4.60
N TYR A 72 13.87 -4.55 -5.35
CA TYR A 72 15.02 -5.23 -4.76
C TYR A 72 15.86 -4.33 -3.84
N PRO A 73 16.20 -3.08 -4.23
CA PRO A 73 16.98 -2.21 -3.35
C PRO A 73 16.22 -1.73 -2.11
N LEU A 74 14.88 -1.83 -2.10
CA LEU A 74 14.06 -1.31 -1.01
C LEU A 74 13.89 -2.28 0.15
N VAL A 75 14.20 -3.56 -0.05
CA VAL A 75 14.04 -4.57 1.01
C VAL A 75 14.95 -4.21 2.20
N GLY A 76 14.35 -4.17 3.38
CA GLY A 76 15.06 -3.78 4.59
C GLY A 76 15.20 -2.28 4.79
N THR A 77 14.54 -1.47 3.98
CA THR A 77 14.58 -0.01 4.10
C THR A 77 13.18 0.56 4.19
N THR A 78 13.09 1.84 4.53
CA THR A 78 11.82 2.55 4.50
C THR A 78 11.66 3.30 3.19
N THR A 79 10.43 3.43 2.72
CA THR A 79 10.12 4.09 1.46
C THR A 79 8.76 4.76 1.52
N THR A 80 8.40 5.47 0.46
CA THR A 80 7.09 6.09 0.33
C THR A 80 6.33 5.39 -0.80
N VAL A 81 5.10 4.96 -0.50
CA VAL A 81 4.21 4.33 -1.47
C VAL A 81 2.96 5.17 -1.59
N THR A 82 2.52 5.42 -2.83
CA THR A 82 1.31 6.18 -3.11
C THR A 82 0.29 5.31 -3.82
N VAL A 83 -0.98 5.50 -3.48
CA VAL A 83 -2.09 4.76 -4.08
C VAL A 83 -3.22 5.74 -4.38
N GLN A 84 -3.79 5.63 -5.57
CA GLN A 84 -4.89 6.47 -6.01
C GLN A 84 -5.95 5.61 -6.70
N PRO A 85 -7.26 5.87 -6.46
CA PRO A 85 -8.31 5.03 -7.05
C PRO A 85 -8.36 5.05 -8.57
N THR A 86 -8.03 6.17 -9.19
CA THR A 86 -8.00 6.28 -10.65
C THR A 86 -6.81 7.15 -11.08
N SER A 87 -6.53 7.15 -12.39
CA SER A 87 -5.42 7.93 -12.95
C SER A 87 -5.70 9.43 -13.08
N GLY A 88 -6.88 9.88 -12.70
CA GLY A 88 -7.24 11.30 -12.83
C GLY A 88 -6.54 12.20 -11.81
N ALA A 89 -6.86 13.48 -11.86
CA ALA A 89 -6.31 14.46 -10.93
C ALA A 89 -6.83 14.23 -9.52
N ASN A 90 -6.04 14.62 -8.52
CA ASN A 90 -6.45 14.51 -7.13
C ASN A 90 -7.68 15.36 -6.84
N SER A 91 -8.63 14.79 -6.09
CA SER A 91 -9.84 15.48 -5.66
C SER A 91 -10.43 14.77 -4.47
N ALA A 92 -11.49 15.32 -3.88
CA ALA A 92 -12.18 14.67 -2.76
C ALA A 92 -12.77 13.32 -3.16
N GLN A 93 -13.06 13.12 -4.45
CA GLN A 93 -13.61 11.87 -4.98
C GLN A 93 -12.54 10.96 -5.58
N ASN A 94 -11.31 11.45 -5.71
CA ASN A 94 -10.17 10.70 -6.23
C ASN A 94 -8.93 11.05 -5.41
N PRO A 95 -8.92 10.72 -4.11
CA PRO A 95 -7.82 11.10 -3.23
C PRO A 95 -6.57 10.28 -3.49
N LEU A 96 -5.42 10.91 -3.33
CA LEU A 96 -4.13 10.23 -3.33
C LEU A 96 -3.76 9.89 -1.89
N TYR A 97 -3.58 8.61 -1.61
CA TYR A 97 -3.09 8.17 -0.32
C TYR A 97 -1.58 7.98 -0.39
N SER A 98 -0.85 8.66 0.48
CA SER A 98 0.60 8.57 0.56
C SER A 98 1.00 7.97 1.90
N LEU A 99 1.68 6.82 1.84
CA LEU A 99 2.21 6.15 3.03
C LEU A 99 3.72 6.38 3.06
N ALA A 100 4.14 7.32 3.89
CA ALA A 100 5.54 7.74 3.99
C ALA A 100 6.24 6.99 5.11
N GLY A 101 7.47 6.52 4.86
CA GLY A 101 8.27 5.84 5.86
C GLY A 101 7.83 4.41 6.16
N CYS A 102 7.09 3.78 5.26
CA CYS A 102 6.70 2.38 5.44
C CYS A 102 7.89 1.46 5.17
N TYR A 103 7.90 0.31 5.85
CA TYR A 103 9.00 -0.63 5.82
C TYR A 103 8.66 -1.85 4.99
N LEU A 104 9.54 -2.24 4.08
CA LEU A 104 9.42 -3.46 3.29
C LEU A 104 10.36 -4.51 3.86
N ALA A 105 9.81 -5.55 4.48
CA ALA A 105 10.59 -6.57 5.17
C ALA A 105 11.03 -7.69 4.25
N SER A 106 10.25 -8.01 3.21
CA SER A 106 10.54 -9.18 2.38
C SER A 106 10.07 -8.96 0.95
N HIS A 107 10.72 -9.67 0.05
CA HIS A 107 10.40 -9.65 -1.37
C HIS A 107 10.68 -11.04 -1.93
N THR A 108 9.74 -11.57 -2.69
CA THR A 108 9.90 -12.88 -3.33
C THR A 108 10.06 -12.65 -4.83
N PRO A 109 11.32 -12.51 -5.31
CA PRO A 109 11.54 -12.15 -6.72
C PRO A 109 11.14 -13.26 -7.71
N ILE A 110 11.15 -14.49 -7.26
CA ILE A 110 10.75 -15.63 -8.10
C ILE A 110 9.75 -16.49 -7.32
N ALA A 111 8.53 -16.54 -7.84
CA ALA A 111 7.48 -17.38 -7.29
C ALA A 111 6.83 -18.11 -8.47
N ALA A 112 7.58 -19.02 -9.05
CA ALA A 112 7.14 -19.77 -10.24
C ALA A 112 6.20 -20.90 -9.83
N GLY A 113 5.01 -20.90 -10.41
CA GLY A 113 4.05 -21.98 -10.26
C GLY A 113 4.10 -22.94 -11.44
N ASP A 114 2.93 -23.24 -11.99
CA ASP A 114 2.83 -24.13 -13.14
C ASP A 114 3.43 -23.48 -14.41
N VAL A 115 3.90 -24.31 -15.30
CA VAL A 115 4.44 -23.85 -16.58
C VAL A 115 3.38 -23.05 -17.35
N GLY A 116 3.75 -21.86 -17.79
CA GLY A 116 2.85 -20.98 -18.52
C GLY A 116 2.05 -20.03 -17.64
N ALA A 117 2.11 -20.18 -16.33
CA ALA A 117 1.44 -19.26 -15.42
C ALA A 117 2.24 -17.98 -15.21
N THR A 118 1.54 -16.87 -14.94
CA THR A 118 2.19 -15.62 -14.55
C THR A 118 2.79 -15.75 -13.15
N SER A 119 3.76 -14.89 -12.83
CA SER A 119 4.46 -14.94 -11.56
C SER A 119 4.10 -13.71 -10.72
N PRO A 120 3.00 -13.76 -9.97
CA PRO A 120 2.64 -12.64 -9.10
C PRO A 120 3.56 -12.57 -7.88
N VAL A 121 3.90 -11.35 -7.48
CA VAL A 121 4.70 -11.05 -6.29
C VAL A 121 3.87 -10.21 -5.36
N THR A 122 3.70 -10.66 -4.12
CA THR A 122 2.96 -9.91 -3.10
C THR A 122 3.94 -9.23 -2.17
N LEU A 123 3.78 -7.91 -2.02
CA LEU A 123 4.61 -7.08 -1.15
C LEU A 123 3.75 -6.53 -0.02
N THR A 124 4.27 -6.56 1.18
CA THR A 124 3.60 -6.00 2.34
C THR A 124 4.46 -4.89 2.93
N PHE A 125 3.94 -3.66 2.88
CA PHE A 125 4.57 -2.49 3.48
C PHE A 125 3.88 -2.23 4.82
N THR A 126 4.64 -2.07 5.89
CA THR A 126 4.09 -1.88 7.23
C THR A 126 4.60 -0.59 7.84
N GLY A 127 3.77 0.00 8.71
CA GLY A 127 4.11 1.22 9.43
C GLY A 127 4.02 2.45 8.57
N GLY A 128 4.72 3.49 9.00
CA GLY A 128 4.74 4.77 8.30
C GLY A 128 3.56 5.67 8.66
N THR A 129 3.53 6.83 8.02
CA THR A 129 2.49 7.83 8.24
C THR A 129 1.64 7.96 6.98
N LEU A 130 0.33 7.76 7.14
CA LEU A 130 -0.62 7.86 6.03
C LEU A 130 -1.14 9.28 5.92
N THR A 131 -1.11 9.83 4.72
CA THR A 131 -1.66 11.15 4.40
C THR A 131 -2.62 11.00 3.24
N LYS A 132 -3.77 11.68 3.34
CA LYS A 132 -4.76 11.72 2.28
C LYS A 132 -4.66 13.08 1.59
N ILE A 133 -4.41 13.07 0.30
CA ILE A 133 -4.22 14.28 -0.52
C ILE A 133 -5.39 14.40 -1.48
N ILE A 134 -6.08 15.54 -1.44
CA ILE A 134 -7.28 15.78 -2.26
C ILE A 134 -7.13 16.96 -3.22
N VAL A 135 -5.95 17.56 -3.27
CA VAL A 135 -5.65 18.67 -4.18
C VAL A 135 -4.34 18.46 -4.93
#